data_39a2934fa79e01f42cf8997b110c1438
#
_entry.id   39a2934fa79e01f42cf8997b110c1438
#
_cell.length_a   1.000
_cell.length_b   1.000
_cell.length_c   1.000
_cell.angle_alpha   90.00
_cell.angle_beta   90.00
_cell.angle_gamma   90.00
#
_symmetry.space_group_name_H-M   'P 1'
#
loop_
_entity.id
_entity.type
_entity.pdbx_description
1 polymer ?
#
loop_
_entity_poly.entity_id
_entity_poly.type
_entity_poly.pdbx_seq_one_letter_code
_entity_poly.pdbx_strand_id
1 'polypeptide(L)'
;MLKHIVMWKFKDAEGKTKDENIEIVKNGLEALPPLIPHIKKLTFLKNQVECERNFDALLVVETENEEELEKYKVHPEHKKVAAYVAKVTENRGAVDIFE
;
A
#
# COMPACT_ATOMS: atom_id res chain seq x y z
N MET A 1 -9.64 -4.21 -16.14
CA MET A 1 -8.64 -4.27 -15.07
C MET A 1 -9.16 -3.55 -13.85
N LEU A 2 -8.96 -4.11 -12.68
CA LEU A 2 -9.37 -3.49 -11.42
C LEU A 2 -8.17 -2.78 -10.80
N LYS A 3 -8.34 -1.51 -10.44
CA LYS A 3 -7.33 -0.73 -9.72
C LYS A 3 -7.76 -0.56 -8.27
N HIS A 4 -6.99 -1.11 -7.37
CA HIS A 4 -7.16 -0.98 -5.93
C HIS A 4 -6.24 0.14 -5.46
N ILE A 5 -6.83 1.26 -5.04
CA ILE A 5 -6.08 2.47 -4.68
C ILE A 5 -6.22 2.70 -3.18
N VAL A 6 -5.09 2.80 -2.50
CA VAL A 6 -5.06 3.01 -1.04
C VAL A 6 -4.16 4.19 -0.74
N MET A 7 -4.56 5.01 0.23
CA MET A 7 -3.77 6.13 0.70
C MET A 7 -3.68 6.08 2.21
N TRP A 8 -2.53 6.50 2.75
CA TRP A 8 -2.31 6.49 4.20
C TRP A 8 -1.66 7.78 4.69
N LYS A 9 -1.95 8.11 5.95
CA LYS A 9 -1.10 9.02 6.74
C LYS A 9 -0.23 8.15 7.63
N PHE A 10 1.06 8.42 7.61
CA PHE A 10 2.04 7.70 8.40
C PHE A 10 2.36 8.45 9.70
N LYS A 11 3.04 7.78 10.60
CA LYS A 11 3.44 8.36 11.90
C LYS A 11 4.79 7.80 12.34
N ASP A 12 5.40 8.48 13.31
CA ASP A 12 6.56 7.93 14.02
C ASP A 12 6.08 6.74 14.83
N ALA A 13 6.67 5.60 14.65
CA ALA A 13 6.29 4.36 15.32
C ALA A 13 7.37 3.29 15.16
N GLU A 14 7.32 2.26 15.96
CA GLU A 14 8.27 1.13 15.92
C GLU A 14 9.73 1.57 16.02
N GLY A 15 9.99 2.64 16.78
CA GLY A 15 11.33 3.18 16.95
C GLY A 15 11.89 3.91 15.73
N LYS A 16 11.04 4.27 14.78
CA LYS A 16 11.44 4.90 13.53
C LYS A 16 10.61 6.14 13.25
N THR A 17 11.18 7.05 12.45
CA THR A 17 10.47 8.25 12.03
C THR A 17 9.42 7.92 10.98
N LYS A 18 8.47 8.83 10.78
CA LYS A 18 7.47 8.75 9.73
C LYS A 18 8.12 8.46 8.36
N ASP A 19 9.16 9.21 8.00
CA ASP A 19 9.82 9.06 6.70
C ASP A 19 10.49 7.68 6.57
N GLU A 20 11.11 7.20 7.63
CA GLU A 20 11.67 5.85 7.64
C GLU A 20 10.58 4.80 7.46
N ASN A 21 9.44 4.97 8.11
CA ASN A 21 8.32 4.05 7.99
C ASN A 21 7.74 4.03 6.57
N ILE A 22 7.64 5.18 5.91
CA ILE A 22 7.20 5.26 4.52
C ILE A 22 8.14 4.44 3.62
N GLU A 23 9.45 4.58 3.80
CA GLU A 23 10.42 3.84 2.99
C GLU A 23 10.36 2.33 3.25
N ILE A 24 10.17 1.91 4.49
CA ILE A 24 10.03 0.49 4.82
C ILE A 24 8.80 -0.10 4.13
N VAL A 25 7.66 0.61 4.19
CA VAL A 25 6.41 0.16 3.57
C VAL A 25 6.57 0.14 2.05
N LYS A 26 7.17 1.18 1.47
CA LYS A 26 7.43 1.23 0.03
C LYS A 26 8.22 0.01 -0.43
N ASN A 27 9.33 -0.28 0.24
CA ASN A 27 10.18 -1.41 -0.12
C ASN A 27 9.45 -2.75 0.04
N GLY A 28 8.68 -2.90 1.11
CA GLY A 28 7.91 -4.11 1.35
C GLY A 28 6.84 -4.35 0.29
N LEU A 29 6.12 -3.31 -0.10
CA LEU A 29 5.07 -3.42 -1.12
C LEU A 29 5.67 -3.63 -2.52
N GLU A 30 6.74 -2.92 -2.84
CA GLU A 30 7.39 -3.06 -4.15
C GLU A 30 8.04 -4.42 -4.36
N ALA A 31 8.30 -5.16 -3.29
CA ALA A 31 8.84 -6.51 -3.37
C ALA A 31 7.76 -7.58 -3.65
N LEU A 32 6.46 -7.22 -3.55
CA LEU A 32 5.38 -8.19 -3.66
C LEU A 32 5.09 -8.72 -5.06
N PRO A 33 5.19 -7.94 -6.16
CA PRO A 33 4.80 -8.46 -7.48
C PRO A 33 5.44 -9.79 -7.87
N PRO A 34 6.73 -10.04 -7.70
CA PRO A 34 7.28 -11.35 -8.05
C PRO A 34 6.84 -12.48 -7.12
N LEU A 35 6.31 -12.16 -5.93
CA LEU A 35 5.89 -13.14 -4.94
C LEU A 35 4.40 -13.46 -5.01
N ILE A 36 3.60 -12.57 -5.59
CA ILE A 36 2.15 -12.70 -5.64
C ILE A 36 1.69 -12.61 -7.11
N PRO A 37 1.41 -13.76 -7.75
CA PRO A 37 1.10 -13.78 -9.19
C PRO A 37 -0.22 -13.08 -9.56
N HIS A 38 -1.05 -12.77 -8.57
CA HIS A 38 -2.34 -12.07 -8.79
C HIS A 38 -2.15 -10.59 -9.07
N ILE A 39 -0.98 -10.03 -8.73
CA ILE A 39 -0.66 -8.61 -9.01
C ILE A 39 -0.23 -8.47 -10.45
N LYS A 40 -0.92 -7.62 -11.23
CA LYS A 40 -0.52 -7.29 -12.59
C LYS A 40 0.42 -6.11 -12.63
N LYS A 41 0.20 -5.16 -11.71
CA LYS A 41 1.07 -3.98 -11.58
C LYS A 41 0.90 -3.42 -10.17
N LEU A 42 1.98 -2.92 -9.60
CA LEU A 42 1.96 -2.26 -8.30
C LEU A 42 2.76 -0.96 -8.42
N THR A 43 2.17 0.14 -7.97
CA THR A 43 2.81 1.45 -7.97
C THR A 43 2.68 2.06 -6.59
N PHE A 44 3.78 2.51 -6.01
CA PHE A 44 3.79 3.22 -4.73
C PHE A 44 4.37 4.61 -4.95
N LEU A 45 3.65 5.64 -4.56
CA LEU A 45 4.07 7.03 -4.75
C LEU A 45 3.94 7.80 -3.44
N LYS A 46 4.95 8.61 -3.13
CA LYS A 46 4.93 9.49 -1.96
C LYS A 46 4.33 10.83 -2.35
N ASN A 47 3.61 11.44 -1.41
CA ASN A 47 3.13 12.81 -1.57
C ASN A 47 4.33 13.75 -1.68
N GLN A 48 4.31 14.65 -2.64
CA GLN A 48 5.42 15.56 -2.92
C GLN A 48 5.10 17.04 -2.59
N VAL A 49 3.83 17.35 -2.38
CA VAL A 49 3.41 18.72 -2.05
C VAL A 49 2.95 18.74 -0.60
N GLU A 50 3.69 19.39 0.26
CA GLU A 50 3.37 19.47 1.68
C GLU A 50 2.04 20.16 1.89
N CYS A 51 1.08 19.44 2.50
CA CYS A 51 -0.23 19.96 2.80
C CYS A 51 -0.81 19.08 3.91
N GLU A 52 -1.23 19.70 5.00
CA GLU A 52 -1.73 19.00 6.18
C GLU A 52 -2.90 18.09 5.87
N ARG A 53 -3.71 18.40 4.87
CA ARG A 53 -4.88 17.61 4.49
C ARG A 53 -4.56 16.46 3.57
N ASN A 54 -3.35 16.42 3.00
CA ASN A 54 -2.97 15.34 2.08
C ASN A 54 -2.57 14.08 2.85
N PHE A 55 -2.86 12.93 2.25
CA PHE A 55 -2.25 11.68 2.69
C PHE A 55 -0.76 11.70 2.33
N ASP A 56 0.03 10.84 2.99
CA ASP A 56 1.48 10.83 2.81
C ASP A 56 1.95 9.95 1.67
N ALA A 57 1.16 8.95 1.29
CA ALA A 57 1.53 8.02 0.22
C ALA A 57 0.31 7.37 -0.41
N LEU A 58 0.48 6.92 -1.64
CA LEU A 58 -0.54 6.29 -2.45
C LEU A 58 -0.02 4.95 -2.96
N LEU A 59 -0.86 3.93 -2.91
CA LEU A 59 -0.60 2.62 -3.50
C LEU A 59 -1.66 2.34 -4.56
N VAL A 60 -1.24 1.88 -5.73
CA VAL A 60 -2.16 1.34 -6.74
C VAL A 60 -1.75 -0.09 -7.04
N VAL A 61 -2.65 -1.02 -6.79
CA VAL A 61 -2.46 -2.43 -7.15
C VAL A 61 -3.47 -2.76 -8.25
N GLU A 62 -2.98 -3.23 -9.38
CA GLU A 62 -3.84 -3.61 -10.50
C GLU A 62 -3.96 -5.13 -10.55
N THR A 63 -5.20 -5.61 -10.59
CA THR A 63 -5.53 -7.04 -10.72
C THR A 63 -6.56 -7.18 -11.84
N GLU A 64 -6.76 -8.41 -12.32
CA GLU A 64 -7.72 -8.65 -13.39
C GLU A 64 -9.16 -8.38 -12.96
N ASN A 65 -9.52 -8.76 -11.72
CA ASN A 65 -10.87 -8.69 -11.21
C ASN A 65 -10.87 -8.72 -9.68
N GLU A 66 -12.08 -8.69 -9.08
CA GLU A 66 -12.23 -8.72 -7.63
C GLU A 66 -11.73 -10.02 -7.01
N GLU A 67 -11.91 -11.15 -7.70
CA GLU A 67 -11.46 -12.44 -7.21
C GLU A 67 -9.94 -12.45 -7.04
N GLU A 68 -9.23 -11.92 -8.03
CA GLU A 68 -7.77 -11.81 -7.97
C GLU A 68 -7.32 -10.82 -6.89
N LEU A 69 -8.07 -9.74 -6.69
CA LEU A 69 -7.79 -8.80 -5.62
C LEU A 69 -7.91 -9.47 -4.25
N GLU A 70 -8.94 -10.30 -4.05
CA GLU A 70 -9.11 -11.02 -2.77
C GLU A 70 -7.96 -12.00 -2.54
N LYS A 71 -7.48 -12.67 -3.57
CA LYS A 71 -6.33 -13.57 -3.47
C LYS A 71 -5.07 -12.81 -3.05
N TYR A 72 -4.90 -11.60 -3.56
CA TYR A 72 -3.82 -10.72 -3.13
C TYR A 72 -3.95 -10.36 -1.64
N LYS A 73 -5.15 -9.95 -1.23
CA LYS A 73 -5.38 -9.50 0.15
C LYS A 73 -5.09 -10.58 1.19
N VAL A 74 -5.41 -11.83 0.88
CA VAL A 74 -5.23 -12.94 1.83
C VAL A 74 -3.87 -13.64 1.69
N HIS A 75 -3.08 -13.24 0.71
CA HIS A 75 -1.78 -13.86 0.48
C HIS A 75 -0.86 -13.64 1.68
N PRO A 76 -0.14 -14.68 2.15
CA PRO A 76 0.76 -14.55 3.31
C PRO A 76 1.79 -13.44 3.19
N GLU A 77 2.34 -13.23 2.01
CA GLU A 77 3.33 -12.18 1.80
C GLU A 77 2.72 -10.78 1.95
N HIS A 78 1.49 -10.59 1.47
CA HIS A 78 0.77 -9.32 1.68
C HIS A 78 0.48 -9.11 3.16
N LYS A 79 0.03 -10.16 3.86
CA LYS A 79 -0.30 -10.05 5.28
C LYS A 79 0.87 -9.62 6.14
N LYS A 80 2.08 -10.04 5.80
CA LYS A 80 3.28 -9.62 6.52
C LYS A 80 3.51 -8.12 6.41
N VAL A 81 3.39 -7.58 5.20
CA VAL A 81 3.56 -6.14 4.98
C VAL A 81 2.41 -5.37 5.61
N ALA A 82 1.17 -5.85 5.45
CA ALA A 82 -0.02 -5.21 5.99
C ALA A 82 0.04 -5.08 7.52
N ALA A 83 0.62 -6.07 8.20
CA ALA A 83 0.78 -6.02 9.65
C ALA A 83 1.68 -4.85 10.06
N TYR A 84 2.75 -4.61 9.32
CA TYR A 84 3.63 -3.48 9.60
C TYR A 84 2.95 -2.15 9.26
N VAL A 85 2.26 -2.09 8.13
CA VAL A 85 1.51 -0.90 7.71
C VAL A 85 0.54 -0.47 8.80
N ALA A 86 -0.19 -1.41 9.40
CA ALA A 86 -1.14 -1.11 10.46
C ALA A 86 -0.48 -0.46 11.69
N LYS A 87 0.78 -0.80 11.96
CA LYS A 87 1.50 -0.27 13.12
C LYS A 87 2.03 1.15 12.91
N VAL A 88 2.25 1.55 11.66
CA VAL A 88 2.95 2.80 11.34
C VAL A 88 2.08 3.83 10.64
N THR A 89 0.79 3.54 10.48
CA THR A 89 -0.17 4.48 9.87
C THR A 89 -1.28 4.84 10.85
N GLU A 90 -1.88 6.01 10.67
CA GLU A 90 -2.97 6.47 11.54
C GLU A 90 -4.27 6.72 10.79
N ASN A 91 -4.22 6.95 9.48
CA ASN A 91 -5.41 7.14 8.65
C ASN A 91 -5.25 6.38 7.35
N ARG A 92 -6.37 5.89 6.81
CA ARG A 92 -6.40 5.15 5.56
C ARG A 92 -7.62 5.53 4.74
N GLY A 93 -7.42 5.74 3.44
CA GLY A 93 -8.50 5.88 2.48
C GLY A 93 -8.31 4.87 1.37
N ALA A 94 -9.40 4.43 0.74
CA ALA A 94 -9.32 3.47 -0.36
C ALA A 94 -10.44 3.66 -1.36
N VAL A 95 -10.15 3.35 -2.62
CA VAL A 95 -11.11 3.34 -3.72
C VAL A 95 -10.75 2.20 -4.65
N ASP A 96 -11.73 1.44 -5.10
CA ASP A 96 -11.55 0.39 -6.09
C ASP A 96 -12.28 0.79 -7.37
N ILE A 97 -11.58 0.79 -8.50
CA ILE A 97 -12.08 1.30 -9.78
C ILE A 97 -11.82 0.30 -10.88
N PHE A 98 -12.85 -0.01 -11.66
CA PHE A 98 -12.71 -0.76 -12.90
C PHE A 98 -12.39 0.21 -14.03
N GLU A 99 -11.36 -0.17 -14.81
CA GLU A 99 -10.92 0.70 -15.90
C GLU A 99 -10.41 -0.07 -17.09
#